data_d1a0430d67175bec508ed1669b146e16
#
_entry.id   d1a0430d67175bec508ed1669b146e16
#
_cell.length_a   1.000
_cell.length_b   1.000
_cell.length_c   1.000
_cell.angle_alpha   90.00
_cell.angle_beta   90.00
_cell.angle_gamma   90.00
#
_symmetry.space_group_name_H-M   'P 1'
#
loop_
_entity.id
_entity.type
_entity.pdbx_description
1 polymer ?
#
loop_
_entity_poly.entity_id
_entity_poly.type
_entity_poly.pdbx_seq_one_letter_code
_entity_poly.pdbx_strand_id
1 'polypeptide(L)' 'MAKEKFYMCYVEGGNSPTYKHFTLKDATTEAKRLADVSGKEVYILEALTCVKRNKYIIENCEETTDNPF' A
#
# COMPACT_ATOMS: atom_id res chain seq x y z
N MET A 1 12.08 -0.30 15.73
CA MET A 1 11.09 -1.20 15.44
C MET A 1 10.49 -0.94 14.11
N ALA A 2 10.22 -1.93 13.33
CA ALA A 2 9.71 -1.73 12.00
C ALA A 2 8.23 -1.40 12.02
N LYS A 3 7.77 -0.68 11.04
CA LYS A 3 6.37 -0.40 10.89
C LYS A 3 5.76 -1.44 10.00
N GLU A 4 4.47 -1.64 10.12
CA GLU A 4 3.79 -2.61 9.31
C GLU A 4 3.68 -2.12 7.89
N LYS A 5 4.05 -2.96 6.93
CA LYS A 5 3.96 -2.60 5.54
C LYS A 5 2.52 -2.64 5.08
N PHE A 6 2.15 -1.74 4.20
CA PHE A 6 0.83 -1.79 3.62
C PHE A 6 0.90 -1.33 2.17
N TYR A 7 -0.18 -1.55 1.45
CA TYR A 7 -0.27 -1.22 0.05
C TYR A 7 -1.53 -0.40 -0.20
N MET A 8 -1.50 0.41 -1.22
CA MET A 8 -2.66 1.19 -1.62
C MET A 8 -2.79 1.11 -3.12
N CYS A 9 -4.00 1.30 -3.64
CA CYS A 9 -4.24 1.26 -5.07
C CYS A 9 -4.50 2.67 -5.57
N TYR A 10 -3.80 3.05 -6.63
CA TYR A 10 -3.97 4.37 -7.22
C TYR A 10 -4.47 4.23 -8.65
N VAL A 11 -5.61 4.84 -8.94
CA VAL A 11 -6.17 4.83 -10.28
C VAL A 11 -5.60 6.02 -11.01
N GLU A 12 -5.05 5.79 -12.21
CA GLU A 12 -4.43 6.86 -12.97
C GLU A 12 -5.41 7.99 -13.18
N GLY A 13 -5.02 9.20 -12.81
CA GLY A 13 -5.89 10.34 -12.95
C GLY A 13 -6.94 10.45 -11.87
N GLY A 14 -6.96 9.55 -10.93
CA GLY A 14 -7.97 9.59 -9.88
C GLY A 14 -7.48 10.30 -8.63
N ASN A 15 -8.27 10.17 -7.57
CA ASN A 15 -7.90 10.79 -6.32
C ASN A 15 -6.83 10.00 -5.61
N SER A 16 -6.21 10.62 -4.61
CA SER A 16 -5.20 9.93 -3.83
C SER A 16 -5.84 8.75 -3.10
N PRO A 17 -5.16 7.63 -3.03
CA PRO A 17 -5.70 6.49 -2.32
C PRO A 17 -5.72 6.75 -0.82
N THR A 18 -6.69 6.17 -0.14
CA THR A 18 -6.77 6.33 1.29
C THR A 18 -6.95 5.01 2.03
N TYR A 19 -7.19 3.93 1.32
CA TYR A 19 -7.46 2.67 1.96
C TYR A 19 -6.21 1.80 1.99
N LYS A 20 -5.87 1.24 3.14
CA LYS A 20 -4.71 0.42 3.29
C LYS A 20 -5.06 -1.05 3.15
N HIS A 21 -4.25 -1.76 2.38
CA HIS A 21 -4.35 -3.20 2.29
C HIS A 21 -3.06 -3.75 2.89
N PHE A 22 -3.18 -4.77 3.71
CA PHE A 22 -2.00 -5.25 4.41
C PHE A 22 -1.34 -6.45 3.75
N THR A 23 -1.86 -6.91 2.64
CA THR A 23 -1.21 -7.95 1.86
C THR A 23 -1.25 -7.55 0.40
N LEU A 24 -0.27 -8.02 -0.34
CA LEU A 24 -0.25 -7.74 -1.76
C LEU A 24 -1.43 -8.41 -2.45
N LYS A 25 -1.84 -9.55 -1.95
CA LYS A 25 -2.96 -10.26 -2.54
C LYS A 25 -4.23 -9.43 -2.46
N ASP A 26 -4.49 -8.84 -1.30
CA ASP A 26 -5.69 -8.02 -1.14
C ASP A 26 -5.61 -6.79 -2.02
N ALA A 27 -4.45 -6.16 -2.09
CA ALA A 27 -4.29 -4.99 -2.92
C ALA A 27 -4.49 -5.33 -4.40
N THR A 28 -4.00 -6.50 -4.81
CA THR A 28 -4.15 -6.92 -6.19
C THR A 28 -5.60 -7.18 -6.54
N THR A 29 -6.36 -7.79 -5.62
CA THR A 29 -7.78 -8.03 -5.85
C THR A 29 -8.51 -6.72 -6.03
N GLU A 30 -8.21 -5.74 -5.18
CA GLU A 30 -8.85 -4.46 -5.27
C GLU A 30 -8.43 -3.72 -6.54
N ALA A 31 -7.17 -3.83 -6.93
CA ALA A 31 -6.69 -3.18 -8.13
C ALA A 31 -7.41 -3.71 -9.36
N LYS A 32 -7.65 -5.01 -9.40
CA LYS A 32 -8.37 -5.58 -10.53
C LYS A 32 -9.79 -5.06 -10.59
N ARG A 33 -10.44 -4.96 -9.45
CA ARG A 33 -11.80 -4.46 -9.41
C ARG A 33 -11.84 -3.00 -9.88
N LEU A 34 -10.88 -2.20 -9.42
CA LEU A 34 -10.86 -0.80 -9.80
C LEU A 34 -10.56 -0.62 -11.28
N ALA A 35 -9.70 -1.45 -11.82
CA ALA A 35 -9.39 -1.37 -13.25
C ALA A 35 -10.64 -1.70 -14.08
N ASP A 36 -11.40 -2.70 -13.65
CA ASP A 36 -12.60 -3.04 -14.36
C ASP A 36 -13.64 -1.94 -14.29
N VAL A 37 -13.81 -1.35 -13.13
CA VAL A 37 -14.82 -0.32 -12.94
C VAL A 37 -14.42 0.98 -13.63
N SER A 38 -13.17 1.37 -13.56
CA SER A 38 -12.76 2.66 -14.09
C SER A 38 -12.32 2.59 -15.54
N GLY A 39 -11.91 1.43 -16.01
CA GLY A 39 -11.38 1.33 -17.36
C GLY A 39 -10.02 1.98 -17.47
N LYS A 40 -9.34 2.24 -16.34
CA LYS A 40 -8.05 2.91 -16.34
C LYS A 40 -7.00 2.05 -15.69
N GLU A 41 -5.77 2.45 -15.84
CA GLU A 41 -4.68 1.72 -15.23
C GLU A 41 -4.67 1.97 -13.73
N VAL A 42 -4.37 0.94 -12.97
CA VAL A 42 -4.34 1.04 -11.52
C VAL A 42 -2.99 0.54 -11.05
N TYR A 43 -2.34 1.35 -10.21
CA TYR A 43 -1.03 0.99 -9.69
C TYR A 43 -1.15 0.59 -8.24
N ILE A 44 -0.39 -0.39 -7.84
CA ILE A 44 -0.34 -0.81 -6.44
C ILE A 44 0.87 -0.13 -5.84
N LEU A 45 0.64 0.70 -4.84
CA LEU A 45 1.71 1.44 -4.18
C LEU A 45 2.07 0.72 -2.89
N GLU A 46 3.35 0.70 -2.59
CA GLU A 46 3.83 0.00 -1.42
C GLU A 46 4.47 0.99 -0.46
N ALA A 47 4.15 0.88 0.81
CA ALA A 47 4.75 1.75 1.82
C ALA A 47 6.15 1.22 2.11
N LEU A 48 7.14 2.04 1.85
CA LEU A 48 8.52 1.64 2.05
C LEU A 48 9.08 2.09 3.39
N THR A 49 8.78 3.30 3.78
CA THR A 49 9.41 3.89 4.95
C THR A 49 8.46 4.86 5.61
N CYS A 50 8.52 4.94 6.90
CA CYS A 50 7.73 5.89 7.66
C CYS A 50 8.67 6.92 8.27
N VAL A 51 8.40 8.19 8.07
CA VAL A 51 9.21 9.25 8.64
C VAL A 51 8.36 10.00 9.63
N LYS A 52 8.80 10.06 10.86
CA LYS A 52 8.09 10.78 11.89
C LYS A 52 8.74 12.11 12.12
N ARG A 53 7.94 13.07 12.59
CA ARG A 53 8.43 14.38 12.74
C ARG A 53 9.47 14.58 13.83
N ASN A 54 9.35 13.91 14.91
CA ASN A 54 10.18 14.11 16.07
C ASN A 54 11.61 13.86 15.74
N LYS A 55 12.28 14.80 15.19
CA LYS A 55 13.66 14.70 14.77
C LYS A 55 13.78 13.71 13.65
N TYR A 56 12.71 13.54 12.87
CA TYR A 56 12.75 12.71 11.69
C TYR A 56 13.19 11.28 11.99
N ILE A 57 12.42 10.64 12.83
CA ILE A 57 12.64 9.23 13.07
C ILE A 57 12.19 8.48 11.83
N ILE A 58 13.04 7.65 11.28
CA ILE A 58 12.75 6.92 10.07
C ILE A 58 12.65 5.44 10.40
N GLU A 59 11.55 4.81 10.04
CA GLU A 59 11.38 3.39 10.29
C GLU A 59 10.98 2.71 8.97
N ASN A 60 11.63 1.63 8.65
CA ASN A 60 11.30 0.91 7.43
C ASN A 60 10.01 0.13 7.64
N CYS A 61 9.23 0.00 6.59
CA CYS A 61 8.01 -0.78 6.64
C CYS A 61 8.33 -2.21 6.24
N GLU A 62 7.88 -3.18 7.03
CA GLU A 62 8.13 -4.57 6.74
C GLU A 62 6.86 -5.36 6.86
N GLU A 63 6.80 -6.46 6.17
CA GLU A 63 5.61 -7.27 6.23
C GLU A 63 5.51 -7.88 7.58
N THR A 64 4.32 -7.82 8.14
CA THR A 64 4.15 -8.34 9.45
C THR A 64 3.72 -9.68 9.26
N THR A 65 4.36 -10.55 8.75
CA THR A 65 3.82 -11.71 8.53
C THR A 65 4.42 -12.63 9.37
N ASP A 66 3.75 -13.27 10.07
CA ASP A 66 4.26 -14.20 10.84
C ASP A 66 4.31 -15.34 10.02
N ASN A 67 3.79 -15.35 8.97
CA ASN A 67 3.74 -16.47 8.31
C ASN A 67 4.88 -16.50 7.57
N PRO A 68 5.58 -17.28 7.63
CA PRO A 68 6.72 -17.39 7.03
C PRO A 68 6.51 -17.62 5.67
N PHE A 69 5.62 -17.74 5.23
CA PHE A 69 5.40 -18.08 3.94
C PHE A 69 6.19 -19.10 3.64
#